data_bb463f32ee6d3f289f0596282fbc60d0
#
_entry.id   bb463f32ee6d3f289f0596282fbc60d0
#
_cell.length_a   1.000
_cell.length_b   1.000
_cell.length_c   1.000
_cell.angle_alpha   90.00
_cell.angle_beta   90.00
_cell.angle_gamma   90.00
#
_symmetry.space_group_name_H-M   'P 1'
#
loop_
_entity.id
_entity.type
_entity.pdbx_description
1 polymer ?
#
loop_
_entity_poly.entity_id
_entity_poly.type
_entity_poly.pdbx_seq_one_letter_code
_entity_poly.pdbx_strand_id
1 'polypeptide(L)'
;MKKYSDMSKEELLTLKAQLDKEYADIKAKGLALDMSRGKPSADQLDLSMGLMNVLSSDSDLKCETGVDCRNYGVIDGIPEAKRLLGEMSEVDPDHIIIYGNSSLNVMFDSIARSMTQGVMGNTPWCKLDKVKFLCPVPGYDRHFKITEFFGIEMINVPMTPQGPDMDMVEKLVSEDASIKGIWCVPKYSNPQGYTYSAETVERFAHLKPAAPDFRIYWDNAYSIHHLYDDNQDFLVEILEACAKAGNPDLVYKFTSTSKVSFPGSGIAAVAASKANLEDFRSYMLSLIHI
;
A
#
# COMPACT_ATOMS: atom_id res chain seq x y z
N MET A 1 16.23 21.17 22.09
CA MET A 1 17.10 20.41 23.03
C MET A 1 18.54 20.59 22.57
N LYS A 2 19.50 20.86 23.48
CA LYS A 2 20.93 20.97 23.15
C LYS A 2 21.41 19.61 22.62
N LYS A 3 22.24 19.60 21.57
CA LYS A 3 22.81 18.34 21.05
C LYS A 3 23.79 17.76 22.06
N TYR A 4 23.88 16.45 22.19
CA TYR A 4 24.84 15.80 23.11
C TYR A 4 26.28 16.18 22.82
N SER A 5 26.65 16.40 21.54
CA SER A 5 27.96 16.91 21.13
C SER A 5 28.32 18.26 21.72
N ASP A 6 27.31 19.06 22.06
CA ASP A 6 27.46 20.45 22.49
C ASP A 6 27.36 20.59 24.02
N MET A 7 27.19 19.47 24.74
CA MET A 7 27.08 19.41 26.19
C MET A 7 28.46 19.24 26.84
N SER A 8 28.66 19.87 27.99
CA SER A 8 29.82 19.62 28.81
C SER A 8 29.76 18.21 29.43
N LYS A 9 30.90 17.72 29.91
CA LYS A 9 30.97 16.43 30.63
C LYS A 9 30.04 16.41 31.86
N GLU A 10 29.93 17.52 32.55
CA GLU A 10 29.11 17.66 33.77
C GLU A 10 27.61 17.62 33.41
N GLU A 11 27.19 18.33 32.36
CA GLU A 11 25.83 18.28 31.81
C GLU A 11 25.47 16.86 31.37
N LEU A 12 26.36 16.16 30.69
CA LEU A 12 26.12 14.77 30.27
C LEU A 12 26.01 13.79 31.44
N LEU A 13 26.81 13.95 32.49
CA LEU A 13 26.75 13.12 33.69
C LEU A 13 25.41 13.35 34.45
N THR A 14 24.97 14.60 34.55
CA THR A 14 23.70 14.95 35.15
C THR A 14 22.53 14.36 34.38
N LEU A 15 22.53 14.53 33.04
CA LEU A 15 21.51 13.97 32.18
C LEU A 15 21.50 12.44 32.25
N LYS A 16 22.67 11.80 32.24
CA LYS A 16 22.78 10.34 32.39
C LYS A 16 22.15 9.86 33.72
N ALA A 17 22.43 10.53 34.84
CA ALA A 17 21.88 10.14 36.12
C ALA A 17 20.34 10.28 36.14
N GLN A 18 19.80 11.34 35.51
CA GLN A 18 18.36 11.51 35.32
C GLN A 18 17.74 10.38 34.51
N LEU A 19 18.32 10.07 33.32
CA LEU A 19 17.82 9.03 32.46
C LEU A 19 17.93 7.62 33.07
N ASP A 20 19.01 7.33 33.81
CA ASP A 20 19.16 6.08 34.54
C ASP A 20 18.03 5.91 35.61
N LYS A 21 17.66 7.01 36.28
CA LYS A 21 16.54 7.00 37.25
C LYS A 21 15.21 6.77 36.52
N GLU A 22 14.91 7.52 35.46
CA GLU A 22 13.68 7.37 34.68
C GLU A 22 13.54 5.96 34.16
N TYR A 23 14.64 5.37 33.63
CA TYR A 23 14.66 3.99 33.17
C TYR A 23 14.37 3.00 34.29
N ALA A 24 14.99 3.18 35.47
CA ALA A 24 14.73 2.33 36.63
C ALA A 24 13.27 2.42 37.09
N ASP A 25 12.69 3.63 37.13
CA ASP A 25 11.30 3.87 37.51
C ASP A 25 10.30 3.20 36.52
N ILE A 26 10.60 3.25 35.22
CA ILE A 26 9.77 2.56 34.19
C ILE A 26 9.90 1.04 34.34
N LYS A 27 11.13 0.54 34.55
CA LYS A 27 11.39 -0.88 34.75
C LYS A 27 10.68 -1.43 36.00
N ALA A 28 10.62 -0.64 37.09
CA ALA A 28 9.95 -1.01 38.31
C ALA A 28 8.42 -1.17 38.15
N LYS A 29 7.82 -0.59 37.12
CA LYS A 29 6.40 -0.75 36.80
C LYS A 29 6.03 -2.17 36.32
N GLY A 30 7.02 -3.02 35.98
CA GLY A 30 6.79 -4.40 35.57
C GLY A 30 5.95 -4.54 34.30
N LEU A 31 6.02 -3.56 33.39
CA LEU A 31 5.22 -3.56 32.15
C LEU A 31 5.63 -4.72 31.24
N ALA A 32 4.66 -5.51 30.79
CA ALA A 32 4.82 -6.58 29.81
C ALA A 32 4.23 -6.11 28.47
N LEU A 33 4.92 -5.20 27.78
CA LEU A 33 4.48 -4.61 26.51
C LEU A 33 5.13 -5.35 25.34
N ASP A 34 4.30 -5.82 24.39
CA ASP A 34 4.77 -6.36 23.11
C ASP A 34 4.81 -5.24 22.07
N MET A 35 6.01 -4.84 21.67
CA MET A 35 6.25 -3.83 20.65
C MET A 35 6.69 -4.46 19.30
N SER A 36 6.65 -5.78 19.17
CA SER A 36 7.11 -6.47 17.96
C SER A 36 6.18 -6.28 16.77
N ARG A 37 4.90 -5.98 17.02
CA ARG A 37 3.90 -5.73 15.98
C ARG A 37 2.86 -4.71 16.44
N GLY A 38 2.54 -3.73 15.56
CA GLY A 38 1.36 -2.89 15.70
C GLY A 38 0.11 -3.71 15.42
N LYS A 39 -0.67 -4.00 16.47
CA LYS A 39 -1.99 -4.63 16.37
C LYS A 39 -3.00 -3.79 17.13
N PRO A 40 -4.26 -3.67 16.66
CA PRO A 40 -5.31 -3.08 17.47
C PRO A 40 -5.46 -3.84 18.81
N SER A 41 -5.64 -3.11 19.92
CA SER A 41 -6.02 -3.70 21.20
C SER A 41 -7.48 -4.19 21.13
N ALA A 42 -7.90 -4.98 22.15
CA ALA A 42 -9.30 -5.41 22.26
C ALA A 42 -10.25 -4.22 22.27
N ASP A 43 -9.94 -3.18 23.07
CA ASP A 43 -10.76 -1.97 23.18
C ASP A 43 -10.90 -1.22 21.83
N GLN A 44 -9.86 -1.23 20.99
CA GLN A 44 -9.92 -0.64 19.64
C GLN A 44 -10.79 -1.49 18.70
N LEU A 45 -10.73 -2.81 18.80
CA LEU A 45 -11.59 -3.71 18.03
C LEU A 45 -13.06 -3.58 18.43
N ASP A 46 -13.33 -3.39 19.73
CA ASP A 46 -14.68 -3.22 20.27
C ASP A 46 -15.40 -1.99 19.69
N LEU A 47 -14.67 -0.95 19.26
CA LEU A 47 -15.26 0.20 18.57
C LEU A 47 -15.99 -0.21 17.28
N SER A 48 -15.57 -1.27 16.64
CA SER A 48 -16.15 -1.77 15.38
C SER A 48 -17.20 -2.86 15.59
N MET A 49 -17.48 -3.29 16.83
CA MET A 49 -18.40 -4.40 17.11
C MET A 49 -19.83 -4.16 16.60
N GLY A 50 -20.25 -2.90 16.47
CA GLY A 50 -21.52 -2.55 15.88
C GLY A 50 -21.73 -3.11 14.45
N LEU A 51 -20.63 -3.30 13.70
CA LEU A 51 -20.69 -3.88 12.35
C LEU A 51 -21.24 -5.32 12.35
N MET A 52 -21.06 -6.08 13.42
CA MET A 52 -21.55 -7.46 13.54
C MET A 52 -23.09 -7.56 13.61
N ASN A 53 -23.75 -6.44 13.88
CA ASN A 53 -25.21 -6.38 14.03
C ASN A 53 -25.90 -5.68 12.85
N VAL A 54 -25.17 -5.30 11.81
CA VAL A 54 -25.71 -4.57 10.64
C VAL A 54 -26.57 -5.49 9.77
N LEU A 55 -26.20 -6.76 9.70
CA LEU A 55 -26.90 -7.76 8.91
C LEU A 55 -27.49 -8.88 9.81
N SER A 56 -28.72 -9.28 9.51
CA SER A 56 -29.40 -10.38 10.15
C SER A 56 -30.10 -11.27 9.11
N SER A 57 -30.78 -12.34 9.55
CA SER A 57 -31.58 -13.18 8.66
C SER A 57 -32.74 -12.43 7.98
N ASP A 58 -33.17 -11.30 8.56
CA ASP A 58 -34.30 -10.50 8.09
C ASP A 58 -33.86 -9.30 7.25
N SER A 59 -32.55 -9.12 7.05
CA SER A 59 -32.00 -8.02 6.24
C SER A 59 -32.21 -8.27 4.75
N ASP A 60 -32.38 -7.19 3.97
CA ASP A 60 -32.24 -7.28 2.51
C ASP A 60 -30.77 -7.53 2.19
N LEU A 61 -30.47 -8.67 1.58
CA LEU A 61 -29.14 -9.11 1.24
C LEU A 61 -28.81 -8.94 -0.25
N LYS A 62 -29.59 -8.10 -0.95
CA LYS A 62 -29.31 -7.72 -2.33
C LYS A 62 -28.59 -6.39 -2.39
N CYS A 63 -27.62 -6.30 -3.29
CA CYS A 63 -27.02 -5.01 -3.63
C CYS A 63 -27.96 -4.16 -4.48
N GLU A 64 -27.64 -2.89 -4.70
CA GLU A 64 -28.47 -1.95 -5.45
C GLU A 64 -28.80 -2.39 -6.89
N THR A 65 -27.96 -3.23 -7.49
CA THR A 65 -28.22 -3.82 -8.82
C THR A 65 -29.10 -5.07 -8.77
N GLY A 66 -29.59 -5.44 -7.58
CA GLY A 66 -30.47 -6.60 -7.36
C GLY A 66 -29.77 -7.93 -7.24
N VAL A 67 -28.43 -7.96 -7.29
CA VAL A 67 -27.65 -9.19 -7.09
C VAL A 67 -27.73 -9.64 -5.64
N ASP A 68 -28.05 -10.90 -5.41
CA ASP A 68 -28.07 -11.50 -4.08
C ASP A 68 -26.64 -11.75 -3.61
N CYS A 69 -26.21 -10.97 -2.59
CA CYS A 69 -24.85 -11.03 -2.05
C CYS A 69 -24.47 -12.35 -1.38
N ARG A 70 -25.42 -13.27 -1.20
CA ARG A 70 -25.13 -14.64 -0.71
C ARG A 70 -24.66 -15.57 -1.84
N ASN A 71 -24.77 -15.13 -3.09
CA ASN A 71 -24.41 -15.91 -4.26
C ASN A 71 -23.11 -15.39 -4.89
N TYR A 72 -22.53 -16.18 -5.77
CA TYR A 72 -21.37 -15.79 -6.58
C TYR A 72 -21.82 -15.16 -7.91
N GLY A 73 -20.87 -14.60 -8.68
CA GLY A 73 -21.13 -14.11 -10.05
C GLY A 73 -20.79 -12.63 -10.26
N VAL A 74 -20.40 -11.91 -9.21
CA VAL A 74 -19.84 -10.56 -9.31
C VAL A 74 -18.33 -10.66 -9.19
N ILE A 75 -17.62 -10.45 -10.31
CA ILE A 75 -16.16 -10.70 -10.40
C ILE A 75 -15.37 -9.60 -9.68
N ASP A 76 -15.79 -8.36 -9.79
CA ASP A 76 -15.01 -7.19 -9.40
C ASP A 76 -15.62 -6.35 -8.27
N GLY A 77 -16.61 -6.91 -7.59
CA GLY A 77 -17.23 -6.31 -6.40
C GLY A 77 -18.58 -5.61 -6.68
N ILE A 78 -19.41 -5.52 -5.64
CA ILE A 78 -20.67 -4.82 -5.68
C ILE A 78 -20.46 -3.30 -5.73
N PRO A 79 -21.39 -2.53 -6.34
CA PRO A 79 -21.22 -1.08 -6.48
C PRO A 79 -21.01 -0.34 -5.15
N GLU A 80 -21.69 -0.76 -4.09
CA GLU A 80 -21.53 -0.17 -2.75
C GLU A 80 -20.12 -0.30 -2.21
N ALA A 81 -19.50 -1.47 -2.38
CA ALA A 81 -18.13 -1.69 -1.95
C ALA A 81 -17.12 -0.88 -2.79
N LYS A 82 -17.38 -0.77 -4.10
CA LYS A 82 -16.56 0.08 -4.99
C LYS A 82 -16.64 1.56 -4.60
N ARG A 83 -17.83 2.07 -4.30
CA ARG A 83 -17.99 3.46 -3.84
C ARG A 83 -17.27 3.69 -2.52
N LEU A 84 -17.45 2.80 -1.54
CA LEU A 84 -16.82 2.91 -0.23
C LEU A 84 -15.27 2.97 -0.35
N LEU A 85 -14.68 2.04 -1.10
CA LEU A 85 -13.22 2.03 -1.27
C LEU A 85 -12.75 3.12 -2.24
N GLY A 86 -13.60 3.54 -3.17
CA GLY A 86 -13.36 4.69 -4.04
C GLY A 86 -13.25 5.98 -3.24
N GLU A 87 -14.21 6.26 -2.38
CA GLU A 87 -14.19 7.42 -1.49
C GLU A 87 -12.98 7.37 -0.55
N MET A 88 -12.70 6.22 0.08
CA MET A 88 -11.55 6.04 0.96
C MET A 88 -10.20 6.27 0.27
N SER A 89 -10.09 5.97 -1.01
CA SER A 89 -8.87 6.08 -1.79
C SER A 89 -8.85 7.23 -2.80
N GLU A 90 -9.89 8.07 -2.82
CA GLU A 90 -10.02 9.21 -3.73
C GLU A 90 -9.96 8.80 -5.21
N VAL A 91 -10.66 7.71 -5.57
CA VAL A 91 -10.66 7.13 -6.93
C VAL A 91 -12.10 6.89 -7.38
N ASP A 92 -12.38 7.14 -8.66
CA ASP A 92 -13.67 6.80 -9.28
C ASP A 92 -13.95 5.29 -9.13
N PRO A 93 -15.15 4.89 -8.64
CA PRO A 93 -15.54 3.49 -8.49
C PRO A 93 -15.37 2.63 -9.75
N ASP A 94 -15.46 3.21 -10.95
CA ASP A 94 -15.23 2.52 -12.21
C ASP A 94 -13.78 2.09 -12.42
N HIS A 95 -12.87 2.68 -11.67
CA HIS A 95 -11.44 2.37 -11.68
C HIS A 95 -11.01 1.42 -10.56
N ILE A 96 -11.95 0.68 -9.95
CA ILE A 96 -11.69 -0.20 -8.79
C ILE A 96 -12.18 -1.61 -9.06
N ILE A 97 -11.38 -2.58 -8.64
CA ILE A 97 -11.76 -3.98 -8.45
C ILE A 97 -11.64 -4.31 -6.98
N ILE A 98 -12.72 -4.78 -6.36
CA ILE A 98 -12.73 -5.33 -5.01
C ILE A 98 -12.18 -6.75 -5.10
N TYR A 99 -11.12 -7.02 -4.33
CA TYR A 99 -10.38 -8.25 -4.54
C TYR A 99 -9.67 -8.71 -3.26
N GLY A 100 -10.11 -9.85 -2.73
CA GLY A 100 -9.51 -10.42 -1.52
C GLY A 100 -9.77 -9.60 -0.25
N ASN A 101 -9.08 -9.95 0.83
CA ASN A 101 -9.26 -9.34 2.15
C ASN A 101 -8.10 -8.45 2.61
N SER A 102 -7.00 -8.40 1.88
CA SER A 102 -5.80 -7.66 2.25
C SER A 102 -5.07 -7.15 1.00
N SER A 103 -4.65 -5.89 1.01
CA SER A 103 -3.88 -5.29 -0.08
C SER A 103 -2.59 -6.07 -0.36
N LEU A 104 -1.97 -6.66 0.66
CA LEU A 104 -0.77 -7.47 0.51
C LEU A 104 -1.00 -8.73 -0.33
N ASN A 105 -2.16 -9.39 -0.16
CA ASN A 105 -2.53 -10.54 -0.99
C ASN A 105 -2.76 -10.13 -2.44
N VAL A 106 -3.41 -8.97 -2.66
CA VAL A 106 -3.63 -8.43 -4.01
C VAL A 106 -2.30 -8.10 -4.69
N MET A 107 -1.37 -7.50 -3.96
CA MET A 107 -0.01 -7.22 -4.46
C MET A 107 0.76 -8.50 -4.79
N PHE A 108 0.71 -9.50 -3.92
CA PHE A 108 1.32 -10.81 -4.19
C PHE A 108 0.75 -11.45 -5.46
N ASP A 109 -0.56 -11.47 -5.59
CA ASP A 109 -1.24 -12.04 -6.75
C ASP A 109 -0.93 -11.25 -8.04
N SER A 110 -0.83 -9.92 -7.96
CA SER A 110 -0.42 -9.07 -9.09
C SER A 110 0.97 -9.46 -9.61
N ILE A 111 1.94 -9.67 -8.70
CA ILE A 111 3.28 -10.16 -9.07
C ILE A 111 3.20 -11.59 -9.64
N ALA A 112 2.45 -12.50 -9.00
CA ALA A 112 2.29 -13.87 -9.48
C ALA A 112 1.73 -13.92 -10.91
N ARG A 113 0.75 -13.07 -11.22
CA ARG A 113 0.18 -12.92 -12.58
C ARG A 113 1.21 -12.37 -13.55
N SER A 114 1.95 -11.33 -13.16
CA SER A 114 3.03 -10.77 -14.00
C SER A 114 4.09 -11.83 -14.31
N MET A 115 4.43 -12.68 -13.32
CA MET A 115 5.37 -13.79 -13.50
C MET A 115 4.85 -14.84 -14.50
N THR A 116 3.56 -15.17 -14.45
CA THR A 116 3.01 -16.31 -15.20
C THR A 116 2.33 -15.94 -16.51
N GLN A 117 1.72 -14.78 -16.60
CA GLN A 117 0.92 -14.31 -17.72
C GLN A 117 1.52 -13.07 -18.42
N GLY A 118 2.39 -12.34 -17.74
CA GLY A 118 2.88 -11.02 -18.19
C GLY A 118 1.91 -9.91 -17.79
N VAL A 119 2.18 -8.71 -18.26
CA VAL A 119 1.38 -7.50 -18.02
C VAL A 119 0.94 -6.94 -19.34
N MET A 120 -0.37 -6.80 -19.57
CA MET A 120 -0.95 -6.25 -20.81
C MET A 120 -0.35 -6.87 -22.09
N GLY A 121 -0.29 -8.20 -22.14
CA GLY A 121 0.20 -8.95 -23.29
C GLY A 121 1.72 -8.99 -23.47
N ASN A 122 2.48 -8.40 -22.57
CA ASN A 122 3.94 -8.52 -22.58
C ASN A 122 4.40 -9.91 -22.14
N THR A 123 5.67 -10.23 -22.40
CA THR A 123 6.26 -11.51 -22.02
C THR A 123 6.15 -11.77 -20.52
N PRO A 124 5.64 -12.95 -20.09
CA PRO A 124 5.64 -13.35 -18.69
C PRO A 124 7.03 -13.21 -18.06
N TRP A 125 7.10 -12.62 -16.88
CA TRP A 125 8.39 -12.33 -16.24
C TRP A 125 9.22 -13.57 -15.94
N CYS A 126 8.58 -14.72 -15.69
CA CYS A 126 9.31 -15.98 -15.50
C CYS A 126 10.06 -16.48 -16.76
N LYS A 127 9.79 -15.90 -17.94
CA LYS A 127 10.47 -16.20 -19.20
C LYS A 127 11.57 -15.20 -19.55
N LEU A 128 11.76 -14.16 -18.72
CA LEU A 128 12.82 -13.18 -18.88
C LEU A 128 14.09 -13.65 -18.17
N ASP A 129 15.24 -13.33 -18.73
CA ASP A 129 16.52 -13.66 -18.11
C ASP A 129 16.69 -12.98 -16.74
N LYS A 130 16.11 -11.80 -16.58
CA LYS A 130 16.25 -11.00 -15.36
C LYS A 130 15.04 -10.10 -15.14
N VAL A 131 14.61 -10.05 -13.88
CA VAL A 131 13.58 -9.13 -13.40
C VAL A 131 14.11 -8.41 -12.17
N LYS A 132 13.91 -7.10 -12.11
CA LYS A 132 14.34 -6.24 -11.01
C LYS A 132 13.20 -5.38 -10.49
N PHE A 133 13.27 -5.04 -9.22
CA PHE A 133 12.37 -4.10 -8.56
C PHE A 133 13.13 -3.04 -7.79
N LEU A 134 12.66 -1.81 -7.87
CA LEU A 134 13.13 -0.73 -7.00
C LEU A 134 12.45 -0.84 -5.64
N CYS A 135 13.27 -0.79 -4.61
CA CYS A 135 12.87 -0.97 -3.22
C CYS A 135 13.30 0.26 -2.41
N PRO A 136 12.42 1.26 -2.22
CA PRO A 136 12.71 2.40 -1.36
C PRO A 136 12.99 1.94 0.08
N VAL A 137 14.12 2.37 0.65
CA VAL A 137 14.59 1.95 1.97
C VAL A 137 14.92 3.15 2.86
N PRO A 138 14.53 3.10 4.15
CA PRO A 138 13.72 2.09 4.82
C PRO A 138 12.32 1.96 4.22
N GLY A 139 11.76 0.73 4.19
CA GLY A 139 10.46 0.46 3.58
C GLY A 139 9.74 -0.71 4.26
N TYR A 140 8.58 -1.07 3.73
CA TYR A 140 7.77 -2.14 4.30
C TYR A 140 8.32 -3.52 3.92
N ASP A 141 8.82 -4.27 4.89
CA ASP A 141 9.51 -5.54 4.72
C ASP A 141 8.69 -6.61 3.97
N ARG A 142 7.36 -6.56 4.05
CA ARG A 142 6.48 -7.53 3.38
C ARG A 142 6.48 -7.37 1.86
N HIS A 143 6.61 -6.14 1.35
CA HIS A 143 6.82 -5.91 -0.08
C HIS A 143 8.12 -6.57 -0.56
N PHE A 144 9.19 -6.37 0.19
CA PHE A 144 10.49 -6.96 -0.14
C PHE A 144 10.45 -8.49 -0.07
N LYS A 145 9.64 -9.04 0.86
CA LYS A 145 9.45 -10.50 0.96
C LYS A 145 8.70 -11.08 -0.24
N ILE A 146 7.76 -10.34 -0.83
CA ILE A 146 7.12 -10.75 -2.09
C ILE A 146 8.17 -10.81 -3.21
N THR A 147 8.99 -9.77 -3.35
CA THR A 147 10.04 -9.71 -4.37
C THR A 147 11.05 -10.86 -4.21
N GLU A 148 11.50 -11.09 -2.99
CA GLU A 148 12.41 -12.20 -2.66
C GLU A 148 11.79 -13.57 -3.00
N PHE A 149 10.51 -13.77 -2.67
CA PHE A 149 9.79 -15.02 -2.92
C PHE A 149 9.78 -15.42 -4.40
N PHE A 150 9.63 -14.44 -5.29
CA PHE A 150 9.64 -14.66 -6.75
C PHE A 150 11.05 -14.61 -7.36
N GLY A 151 12.11 -14.49 -6.57
CA GLY A 151 13.48 -14.40 -7.07
C GLY A 151 13.79 -13.14 -7.86
N ILE A 152 13.02 -12.07 -7.65
CA ILE A 152 13.19 -10.79 -8.30
C ILE A 152 14.35 -10.04 -7.62
N GLU A 153 15.31 -9.52 -8.41
CA GLU A 153 16.43 -8.73 -7.86
C GLU A 153 15.93 -7.40 -7.31
N MET A 154 16.34 -7.08 -6.10
CA MET A 154 15.97 -5.84 -5.43
C MET A 154 17.08 -4.79 -5.54
N ILE A 155 16.72 -3.59 -5.98
CA ILE A 155 17.61 -2.43 -6.02
C ILE A 155 17.14 -1.44 -4.95
N ASN A 156 17.97 -1.20 -3.95
CA ASN A 156 17.66 -0.23 -2.90
C ASN A 156 17.69 1.20 -3.44
N VAL A 157 16.65 1.98 -3.13
CA VAL A 157 16.55 3.40 -3.42
C VAL A 157 16.45 4.15 -2.09
N PRO A 158 17.29 5.17 -1.83
CA PRO A 158 17.19 5.94 -0.59
C PRO A 158 15.84 6.65 -0.46
N MET A 159 15.29 6.66 0.76
CA MET A 159 14.12 7.47 1.11
C MET A 159 14.53 8.83 1.64
N THR A 160 13.79 9.87 1.24
CA THR A 160 13.84 11.23 1.77
C THR A 160 12.52 11.58 2.46
N PRO A 161 12.44 12.66 3.24
CA PRO A 161 11.15 13.12 3.79
C PRO A 161 10.06 13.44 2.76
N GLN A 162 10.43 13.65 1.50
CA GLN A 162 9.51 13.94 0.39
C GLN A 162 9.11 12.71 -0.42
N GLY A 163 9.74 11.56 -0.19
CA GLY A 163 9.56 10.32 -0.92
C GLY A 163 10.90 9.67 -1.31
N PRO A 164 10.95 8.71 -2.22
CA PRO A 164 12.20 8.11 -2.67
C PRO A 164 13.07 9.12 -3.45
N ASP A 165 14.36 8.85 -3.55
CA ASP A 165 15.29 9.58 -4.41
C ASP A 165 14.86 9.45 -5.87
N MET A 166 14.12 10.47 -6.36
CA MET A 166 13.55 10.44 -7.70
C MET A 166 14.58 10.58 -8.80
N ASP A 167 15.74 11.20 -8.55
CA ASP A 167 16.83 11.27 -9.55
C ASP A 167 17.35 9.87 -9.85
N MET A 168 17.51 9.06 -8.80
CA MET A 168 17.89 7.67 -8.95
C MET A 168 16.79 6.82 -9.60
N VAL A 169 15.52 7.01 -9.20
CA VAL A 169 14.38 6.30 -9.78
C VAL A 169 14.26 6.56 -11.27
N GLU A 170 14.21 7.82 -11.69
CA GLU A 170 14.06 8.22 -13.10
C GLU A 170 15.18 7.68 -13.96
N LYS A 171 16.42 7.79 -13.50
CA LYS A 171 17.59 7.26 -14.21
C LYS A 171 17.49 5.76 -14.41
N LEU A 172 17.30 5.01 -13.33
CA LEU A 172 17.28 3.55 -13.38
C LEU A 172 16.13 3.02 -14.24
N VAL A 173 14.94 3.58 -14.08
CA VAL A 173 13.74 3.15 -14.81
C VAL A 173 13.83 3.44 -16.30
N SER A 174 14.47 4.54 -16.69
CA SER A 174 14.64 4.90 -18.12
C SER A 174 15.78 4.16 -18.81
N GLU A 175 16.78 3.65 -18.07
CA GLU A 175 17.97 3.02 -18.65
C GLU A 175 17.90 1.48 -18.65
N ASP A 176 17.10 0.86 -17.78
CA ASP A 176 17.11 -0.60 -17.56
C ASP A 176 15.72 -1.24 -17.74
N ALA A 177 15.49 -1.86 -18.89
CA ALA A 177 14.24 -2.57 -19.21
C ALA A 177 14.00 -3.84 -18.37
N SER A 178 14.96 -4.30 -17.58
CA SER A 178 14.75 -5.39 -16.63
C SER A 178 14.06 -4.94 -15.33
N ILE A 179 13.96 -3.63 -15.08
CA ILE A 179 13.23 -3.08 -13.94
C ILE A 179 11.74 -3.05 -14.27
N LYS A 180 10.96 -3.83 -13.54
CA LYS A 180 9.55 -4.06 -13.79
C LYS A 180 8.62 -3.36 -12.80
N GLY A 181 9.16 -2.84 -11.72
CA GLY A 181 8.33 -2.12 -10.76
C GLY A 181 9.08 -1.44 -9.64
N ILE A 182 8.34 -0.68 -8.87
CA ILE A 182 8.77 0.00 -7.65
C ILE A 182 7.68 -0.14 -6.58
N TRP A 183 8.10 -0.42 -5.35
CA TRP A 183 7.21 -0.41 -4.18
C TRP A 183 7.09 1.00 -3.60
N CYS A 184 5.87 1.46 -3.36
CA CYS A 184 5.61 2.76 -2.75
C CYS A 184 4.60 2.65 -1.61
N VAL A 185 4.88 3.26 -0.46
CA VAL A 185 3.92 3.53 0.61
C VAL A 185 3.84 5.05 0.76
N PRO A 186 2.96 5.72 -0.01
CA PRO A 186 3.11 7.16 -0.29
C PRO A 186 2.58 8.08 0.80
N LYS A 187 1.73 7.59 1.70
CA LYS A 187 1.15 8.38 2.79
C LYS A 187 1.43 7.69 4.12
N TYR A 188 1.96 8.45 5.08
CA TYR A 188 2.34 7.93 6.41
C TYR A 188 3.17 6.65 6.32
N SER A 189 4.23 6.69 5.50
CA SER A 189 5.02 5.53 5.09
C SER A 189 5.52 4.70 6.28
N ASN A 190 5.54 3.39 6.10
CA ASN A 190 6.11 2.48 7.09
C ASN A 190 7.56 2.14 6.71
N PRO A 191 8.59 2.44 7.57
CA PRO A 191 8.45 2.80 9.00
C PRO A 191 8.55 4.31 9.31
N GLN A 192 8.78 5.19 8.34
CA GLN A 192 9.25 6.57 8.60
C GLN A 192 8.11 7.58 8.83
N GLY A 193 6.87 7.25 8.47
CA GLY A 193 5.73 8.15 8.60
C GLY A 193 5.71 9.30 7.58
N TYR A 194 6.52 9.24 6.52
CA TYR A 194 6.58 10.29 5.49
C TYR A 194 5.38 10.22 4.54
N THR A 195 4.94 11.38 4.06
CA THR A 195 3.98 11.50 2.96
C THR A 195 4.70 12.09 1.76
N TYR A 196 4.54 11.48 0.58
CA TYR A 196 5.20 11.95 -0.63
C TYR A 196 4.72 13.35 -1.01
N SER A 197 5.66 14.20 -1.41
CA SER A 197 5.34 15.54 -1.85
C SER A 197 4.61 15.56 -3.19
N ALA A 198 3.90 16.66 -3.49
CA ALA A 198 3.25 16.83 -4.79
C ALA A 198 4.27 16.76 -5.95
N GLU A 199 5.48 17.30 -5.76
CA GLU A 199 6.57 17.19 -6.72
C GLU A 199 6.99 15.74 -6.97
N THR A 200 7.11 14.93 -5.92
CA THR A 200 7.45 13.50 -6.04
C THR A 200 6.37 12.76 -6.83
N VAL A 201 5.09 13.00 -6.54
CA VAL A 201 3.97 12.38 -7.28
C VAL A 201 3.99 12.80 -8.75
N GLU A 202 4.23 14.08 -9.04
CA GLU A 202 4.33 14.60 -10.41
C GLU A 202 5.51 13.95 -11.16
N ARG A 203 6.66 13.78 -10.52
CA ARG A 203 7.81 13.06 -11.10
C ARG A 203 7.49 11.59 -11.40
N PHE A 204 6.77 10.92 -10.52
CA PHE A 204 6.28 9.56 -10.79
C PHE A 204 5.35 9.52 -12.01
N ALA A 205 4.43 10.47 -12.13
CA ALA A 205 3.50 10.55 -13.25
C ALA A 205 4.19 10.75 -14.61
N HIS A 206 5.35 11.41 -14.61
CA HIS A 206 6.14 11.68 -15.82
C HIS A 206 7.26 10.66 -16.10
N LEU A 207 7.33 9.55 -15.37
CA LEU A 207 8.31 8.51 -15.62
C LEU A 207 8.23 8.02 -17.08
N LYS A 208 9.39 7.70 -17.65
CA LYS A 208 9.54 7.12 -19.00
C LYS A 208 10.25 5.77 -18.90
N PRO A 209 9.54 4.71 -18.49
CA PRO A 209 10.16 3.42 -18.32
C PRO A 209 10.69 2.85 -19.63
N ALA A 210 11.90 2.28 -19.59
CA ALA A 210 12.42 1.47 -20.70
C ALA A 210 11.62 0.16 -20.87
N ALA A 211 10.99 -0.34 -19.81
CA ALA A 211 10.13 -1.51 -19.82
C ALA A 211 8.67 -1.10 -20.04
N PRO A 212 7.97 -1.58 -21.10
CA PRO A 212 6.56 -1.26 -21.35
C PRO A 212 5.61 -1.85 -20.30
N ASP A 213 6.07 -2.86 -19.60
CA ASP A 213 5.37 -3.58 -18.55
C ASP A 213 5.78 -3.16 -17.13
N PHE A 214 6.49 -2.02 -16.99
CA PHE A 214 6.80 -1.42 -15.69
C PHE A 214 5.53 -0.93 -14.99
N ARG A 215 5.42 -1.14 -13.67
CA ARG A 215 4.31 -0.64 -12.85
C ARG A 215 4.80 -0.07 -11.51
N ILE A 216 4.15 1.00 -11.08
CA ILE A 216 4.27 1.57 -9.75
C ILE A 216 3.27 0.85 -8.85
N TYR A 217 3.75 0.12 -7.83
CA TYR A 217 2.95 -0.56 -6.83
C TYR A 217 2.70 0.42 -5.67
N TRP A 218 1.56 1.10 -5.73
CA TRP A 218 1.20 2.20 -4.85
C TRP A 218 0.32 1.72 -3.70
N ASP A 219 0.96 1.29 -2.59
CA ASP A 219 0.25 0.80 -1.40
C ASP A 219 -0.28 1.95 -0.55
N ASN A 220 -1.53 2.32 -0.77
CA ASN A 220 -2.23 3.38 -0.06
C ASN A 220 -2.91 2.88 1.22
N ALA A 221 -2.17 2.10 2.02
CA ALA A 221 -2.68 1.46 3.24
C ALA A 221 -3.16 2.44 4.32
N TYR A 222 -2.69 3.68 4.28
CA TYR A 222 -2.93 4.69 5.31
C TYR A 222 -3.68 5.93 4.79
N SER A 223 -4.50 5.78 3.75
CA SER A 223 -5.20 6.89 3.09
C SER A 223 -5.99 7.79 4.04
N ILE A 224 -6.64 7.21 5.05
CA ILE A 224 -7.52 7.89 6.01
C ILE A 224 -7.00 7.88 7.46
N HIS A 225 -5.74 7.48 7.69
CA HIS A 225 -5.19 7.27 9.04
C HIS A 225 -4.49 8.51 9.57
N HIS A 226 -5.19 9.64 9.58
CA HIS A 226 -4.68 10.89 10.14
C HIS A 226 -4.52 10.77 11.66
N LEU A 227 -3.40 11.29 12.20
CA LEU A 227 -3.17 11.34 13.64
C LEU A 227 -3.90 12.51 14.29
N TYR A 228 -4.17 13.58 13.53
CA TYR A 228 -4.80 14.82 13.99
C TYR A 228 -5.87 15.23 13.00
N ASP A 229 -7.03 15.65 13.49
CA ASP A 229 -8.15 16.08 12.64
C ASP A 229 -7.88 17.43 11.96
N ASP A 230 -7.09 18.28 12.60
CA ASP A 230 -6.75 19.64 12.16
C ASP A 230 -5.40 19.74 11.43
N ASN A 231 -4.66 18.65 11.32
CA ASN A 231 -3.35 18.59 10.67
C ASN A 231 -3.18 17.28 9.90
N GLN A 232 -3.86 17.20 8.77
CA GLN A 232 -3.85 16.03 7.89
C GLN A 232 -2.89 16.25 6.73
N ASP A 233 -2.09 15.22 6.41
CA ASP A 233 -1.26 15.25 5.22
C ASP A 233 -2.13 15.11 3.97
N PHE A 234 -1.83 15.92 2.96
CA PHE A 234 -2.40 15.81 1.63
C PHE A 234 -1.48 15.01 0.70
N LEU A 235 -2.04 14.07 -0.03
CA LEU A 235 -1.35 13.29 -1.06
C LEU A 235 -2.06 13.52 -2.40
N VAL A 236 -1.33 13.92 -3.43
CA VAL A 236 -1.88 14.06 -4.79
C VAL A 236 -2.35 12.70 -5.30
N GLU A 237 -3.51 12.66 -5.98
CA GLU A 237 -4.04 11.42 -6.53
C GLU A 237 -3.22 10.98 -7.76
N ILE A 238 -2.55 9.85 -7.64
CA ILE A 238 -1.54 9.38 -8.60
C ILE A 238 -2.13 8.93 -9.93
N LEU A 239 -3.33 8.30 -9.93
CA LEU A 239 -3.94 7.83 -11.18
C LEU A 239 -4.34 9.01 -12.06
N GLU A 240 -4.88 10.06 -11.45
CA GLU A 240 -5.24 11.29 -12.14
C GLU A 240 -3.98 12.03 -12.64
N ALA A 241 -2.92 12.10 -11.82
CA ALA A 241 -1.65 12.69 -12.22
C ALA A 241 -1.03 11.96 -13.42
N CYS A 242 -1.00 10.61 -13.38
CA CYS A 242 -0.51 9.81 -14.49
C CYS A 242 -1.36 9.98 -15.76
N ALA A 243 -2.68 10.03 -15.63
CA ALA A 243 -3.57 10.26 -16.78
C ALA A 243 -3.33 11.63 -17.43
N LYS A 244 -3.16 12.69 -16.63
CA LYS A 244 -2.80 14.04 -17.11
C LYS A 244 -1.43 14.09 -17.79
N ALA A 245 -0.47 13.32 -17.29
CA ALA A 245 0.88 13.20 -17.87
C ALA A 245 0.92 12.32 -19.14
N GLY A 246 -0.19 11.69 -19.52
CA GLY A 246 -0.25 10.80 -20.69
C GLY A 246 0.25 9.36 -20.42
N ASN A 247 0.40 8.98 -19.16
CA ASN A 247 0.89 7.69 -18.68
C ASN A 247 -0.15 6.94 -17.82
N PRO A 248 -1.42 6.77 -18.26
CA PRO A 248 -2.50 6.27 -17.40
C PRO A 248 -2.24 4.85 -16.86
N ASP A 249 -1.42 4.06 -17.53
CA ASP A 249 -1.24 2.64 -17.23
C ASP A 249 -0.07 2.35 -16.28
N LEU A 250 0.62 3.36 -15.77
CA LEU A 250 1.81 3.16 -14.94
C LEU A 250 1.53 2.59 -13.56
N VAL A 251 0.31 2.73 -13.00
CA VAL A 251 0.06 2.55 -11.57
C VAL A 251 -0.92 1.41 -11.30
N TYR A 252 -0.57 0.60 -10.31
CA TYR A 252 -1.49 -0.22 -9.52
C TYR A 252 -1.58 0.36 -8.12
N LYS A 253 -2.73 0.93 -7.76
CA LYS A 253 -2.98 1.52 -6.45
C LYS A 253 -3.76 0.53 -5.59
N PHE A 254 -3.22 0.21 -4.42
CA PHE A 254 -3.79 -0.79 -3.52
C PHE A 254 -4.35 -0.13 -2.27
N THR A 255 -5.48 -0.64 -1.80
CA THR A 255 -6.10 -0.21 -0.54
C THR A 255 -6.77 -1.38 0.15
N SER A 256 -7.03 -1.27 1.45
CA SER A 256 -7.80 -2.25 2.20
C SER A 256 -8.36 -1.66 3.48
N THR A 257 -9.36 -2.32 4.05
CA THR A 257 -9.91 -1.99 5.37
C THR A 257 -9.14 -2.64 6.52
N SER A 258 -7.99 -3.26 6.25
CA SER A 258 -7.21 -4.02 7.26
C SER A 258 -6.79 -3.21 8.49
N LYS A 259 -6.77 -1.89 8.38
CA LYS A 259 -6.40 -1.00 9.49
C LYS A 259 -7.55 -0.07 9.93
N VAL A 260 -8.75 -0.31 9.39
CA VAL A 260 -9.93 0.54 9.65
C VAL A 260 -10.91 -0.12 10.62
N SER A 261 -11.15 -1.42 10.46
CA SER A 261 -12.12 -2.17 11.26
C SER A 261 -11.48 -3.45 11.81
N PHE A 262 -11.97 -4.61 11.38
CA PHE A 262 -11.40 -5.90 11.80
C PHE A 262 -10.30 -6.35 10.82
N PRO A 263 -9.02 -6.40 11.23
CA PRO A 263 -7.91 -6.79 10.35
C PRO A 263 -8.07 -8.17 9.71
N GLY A 264 -8.74 -9.10 10.42
CA GLY A 264 -8.97 -10.48 9.95
C GLY A 264 -10.16 -10.64 8.99
N SER A 265 -11.02 -9.64 8.84
CA SER A 265 -12.28 -9.70 8.08
C SER A 265 -12.42 -8.52 7.10
N GLY A 266 -11.32 -7.92 6.72
CA GLY A 266 -11.32 -6.77 5.83
C GLY A 266 -11.59 -7.15 4.38
N ILE A 267 -11.80 -6.11 3.57
CA ILE A 267 -11.80 -6.18 2.10
C ILE A 267 -10.65 -5.35 1.55
N ALA A 268 -10.16 -5.75 0.39
CA ALA A 268 -9.10 -5.03 -0.32
C ALA A 268 -9.53 -4.71 -1.75
N ALA A 269 -8.81 -3.77 -2.35
CA ALA A 269 -9.04 -3.40 -3.73
C ALA A 269 -7.73 -3.04 -4.43
N VAL A 270 -7.76 -3.19 -5.75
CA VAL A 270 -6.81 -2.56 -6.67
C VAL A 270 -7.56 -1.51 -7.49
N ALA A 271 -6.96 -0.33 -7.60
CA ALA A 271 -7.40 0.71 -8.50
C ALA A 271 -6.32 0.95 -9.58
N ALA A 272 -6.76 1.15 -10.83
CA ALA A 272 -5.86 1.35 -11.95
C ALA A 272 -6.62 1.97 -13.14
N SER A 273 -5.92 2.19 -14.26
CA SER A 273 -6.56 2.53 -15.53
C SER A 273 -7.52 1.45 -16.00
N LYS A 274 -8.47 1.81 -16.86
CA LYS A 274 -9.42 0.83 -17.43
C LYS A 274 -8.70 -0.30 -18.16
N ALA A 275 -7.63 -0.01 -18.90
CA ALA A 275 -6.85 -1.02 -19.59
C ALA A 275 -6.18 -2.02 -18.65
N ASN A 276 -5.55 -1.53 -17.57
CA ASN A 276 -5.01 -2.39 -16.52
C ASN A 276 -6.09 -3.23 -15.83
N LEU A 277 -7.27 -2.66 -15.56
CA LEU A 277 -8.37 -3.40 -14.93
C LEU A 277 -8.94 -4.48 -15.85
N GLU A 278 -8.99 -4.25 -17.14
CA GLU A 278 -9.37 -5.28 -18.13
C GLU A 278 -8.36 -6.41 -18.17
N ASP A 279 -7.06 -6.10 -18.13
CA ASP A 279 -6.00 -7.09 -17.99
C ASP A 279 -6.17 -7.91 -16.70
N PHE A 280 -6.42 -7.26 -15.56
CA PHE A 280 -6.75 -7.97 -14.31
C PHE A 280 -7.96 -8.88 -14.45
N ARG A 281 -9.08 -8.40 -15.01
CA ARG A 281 -10.32 -9.18 -15.18
C ARG A 281 -10.12 -10.39 -16.06
N SER A 282 -9.26 -10.31 -17.09
CA SER A 282 -8.98 -11.42 -18.01
C SER A 282 -8.41 -12.66 -17.31
N TYR A 283 -7.78 -12.47 -16.15
CA TYR A 283 -7.18 -13.54 -15.34
C TYR A 283 -7.94 -13.80 -14.02
N MET A 284 -8.99 -13.04 -13.72
CA MET A 284 -9.84 -13.30 -12.56
C MET A 284 -10.75 -14.50 -12.86
N LEU A 285 -10.36 -15.66 -12.37
CA LEU A 285 -11.14 -16.88 -12.54
C LEU A 285 -12.38 -16.81 -11.63
N SER A 286 -13.54 -16.78 -12.26
CA SER A 286 -14.80 -17.04 -11.59
C SER A 286 -15.06 -18.55 -11.60
N LEU A 287 -15.78 -19.06 -10.58
CA LEU A 287 -16.21 -20.45 -10.56
C LEU A 287 -17.02 -20.86 -11.82
N ILE A 288 -17.60 -19.89 -12.52
CA ILE A 288 -18.32 -20.12 -13.78
C ILE A 288 -17.38 -20.56 -14.92
N HIS A 289 -16.10 -20.17 -14.87
CA HIS A 289 -15.11 -20.51 -15.88
C HIS A 289 -14.32 -21.78 -15.56
N ILE A 290 -14.54 -22.33 -14.38
CA ILE A 290 -13.96 -23.60 -13.95
C ILE A 290 -14.97 -24.72 -14.13
#